data_cfae3657bb4c8e6f8e73213f6e3de6f4
#
_entry.id   cfae3657bb4c8e6f8e73213f6e3de6f4
#
_cell.length_a   1.000
_cell.length_b   1.000
_cell.length_c   1.000
_cell.angle_alpha   90.00
_cell.angle_beta   90.00
_cell.angle_gamma   90.00
#
_symmetry.space_group_name_H-M   'P 1'
#
loop_
_entity.id
_entity.type
_entity.pdbx_description
1 polymer ?
#
loop_
_entity_poly.entity_id
_entity_poly.type
_entity_poly.pdbx_seq_one_letter_code
_entity_poly.pdbx_strand_id
1 'polypeptide(L)'
;MGLFLEEMLRPNSGFNSETAQIPENIIESLQLRFRHIILLYDTDETGVRESDRQANLLEAYKVQQLQLPLKGTKTEKDISDYFALGNEEEDFRKLLDKLFSQMYTQTMMMLRSCEIDYDNPPDASKSVVAVNGVPLGTQDNLFCITGGEGTGKSNYIAAILAGTLGAERLDAEQTLGLEVTPNPKGLAVLHYDTEQSEAQLHKNLGKTLRRASLTAVPEFYHSLYLASLSRKDRLKLIRESMDLFHHKHGGIHLVVIDGIADLIRSANDETESIAIVDELYRLAGIYNTCIICVLHFVPNGIKLRGHIGSELQRKAAGILSIEKDENPEYSVVKALKVRDGSPLDVPMALFGWDKALDMHVYRGEKSKEDKDKRKSNELHAVIREAFRSATRLSYQQLCEILMRELDIKDRTAKKYIAYMKEQDILIQDSQGNYQQRKKCLI
;
A
#
# COMPACT_ATOMS: atom_id res chain seq x y z
N MET A 1 -28.35 -8.78 31.64
CA MET A 1 -27.78 -10.12 31.45
C MET A 1 -28.85 -11.22 31.44
N GLY A 2 -29.89 -11.15 32.29
CA GLY A 2 -31.00 -12.16 32.34
C GLY A 2 -31.89 -12.24 31.09
N LEU A 3 -32.11 -11.13 30.41
CA LEU A 3 -32.95 -11.07 29.19
C LEU A 3 -32.33 -11.79 27.97
N PHE A 4 -31.03 -11.92 27.93
CA PHE A 4 -30.31 -12.56 26.81
C PHE A 4 -30.44 -14.09 26.83
N LEU A 5 -30.59 -14.70 28.00
CA LEU A 5 -30.74 -16.15 28.12
C LEU A 5 -32.17 -16.63 27.92
N GLU A 6 -33.17 -15.85 28.29
CA GLU A 6 -34.57 -16.18 28.00
C GLU A 6 -34.89 -16.13 26.48
N GLU A 7 -34.24 -15.24 25.73
CA GLU A 7 -34.37 -15.21 24.27
C GLU A 7 -33.51 -16.29 23.56
N MET A 8 -32.38 -16.68 24.13
CA MET A 8 -31.53 -17.78 23.61
C MET A 8 -32.13 -19.17 23.86
N LEU A 9 -32.92 -19.35 24.91
CA LEU A 9 -33.55 -20.62 25.28
C LEU A 9 -34.96 -20.81 24.71
N ARG A 10 -35.43 -19.93 23.82
CA ARG A 10 -36.67 -20.20 23.07
C ARG A 10 -36.34 -21.14 21.91
N PRO A 11 -36.70 -22.45 21.96
CA PRO A 11 -36.51 -23.38 20.85
C PRO A 11 -37.56 -23.09 19.79
N ASN A 12 -37.30 -22.19 18.87
CA ASN A 12 -38.28 -21.81 17.87
C ASN A 12 -37.80 -21.82 16.41
N SER A 13 -36.76 -22.56 16.11
CA SER A 13 -36.44 -22.99 14.75
C SER A 13 -35.77 -24.36 14.78
N GLY A 14 -36.50 -25.34 15.36
CA GLY A 14 -36.11 -26.74 15.17
C GLY A 14 -36.32 -27.08 13.69
N PHE A 15 -35.23 -27.40 12.99
CA PHE A 15 -35.33 -27.98 11.67
C PHE A 15 -35.84 -29.42 11.82
N ASN A 16 -36.74 -29.85 10.93
CA ASN A 16 -37.32 -31.18 10.95
C ASN A 16 -36.34 -32.35 10.73
N SER A 17 -35.06 -32.04 10.47
CA SER A 17 -33.99 -33.01 10.28
C SER A 17 -32.63 -32.34 10.53
N GLU A 18 -31.73 -33.04 11.22
CA GLU A 18 -30.32 -32.61 11.42
C GLU A 18 -29.56 -32.41 10.11
N THR A 19 -29.96 -33.12 9.06
CA THR A 19 -29.33 -33.03 7.72
C THR A 19 -29.89 -31.90 6.87
N ALA A 20 -30.92 -31.17 7.35
CA ALA A 20 -31.50 -30.05 6.63
C ALA A 20 -30.52 -28.87 6.57
N GLN A 21 -30.35 -28.30 5.37
CA GLN A 21 -29.57 -27.07 5.21
C GLN A 21 -30.31 -25.90 5.83
N ILE A 22 -29.62 -25.10 6.62
CA ILE A 22 -30.15 -23.85 7.17
C ILE A 22 -30.23 -22.83 6.03
N PRO A 23 -31.41 -22.29 5.68
CA PRO A 23 -31.55 -21.29 4.64
C PRO A 23 -30.82 -19.98 5.01
N GLU A 24 -30.11 -19.40 4.06
CA GLU A 24 -29.34 -18.18 4.27
C GLU A 24 -30.19 -17.00 4.75
N ASN A 25 -31.40 -16.85 4.24
CA ASN A 25 -32.34 -15.81 4.65
C ASN A 25 -32.76 -15.89 6.12
N ILE A 26 -32.72 -17.08 6.72
CA ILE A 26 -32.96 -17.23 8.18
C ILE A 26 -31.74 -16.69 8.94
N ILE A 27 -30.53 -17.05 8.52
CA ILE A 27 -29.30 -16.55 9.15
C ILE A 27 -29.20 -15.03 9.03
N GLU A 28 -29.48 -14.45 7.86
CA GLU A 28 -29.53 -13.00 7.65
C GLU A 28 -30.56 -12.33 8.59
N SER A 29 -31.75 -12.89 8.72
CA SER A 29 -32.75 -12.39 9.65
C SER A 29 -32.33 -12.47 11.10
N LEU A 30 -31.61 -13.54 11.49
CA LEU A 30 -31.07 -13.68 12.84
C LEU A 30 -29.94 -12.69 13.11
N GLN A 31 -29.06 -12.43 12.14
CA GLN A 31 -27.97 -11.43 12.29
C GLN A 31 -28.48 -10.01 12.52
N LEU A 32 -29.64 -9.65 12.00
CA LEU A 32 -30.27 -8.37 12.29
C LEU A 32 -30.74 -8.21 13.74
N ARG A 33 -30.93 -9.32 14.45
CA ARG A 33 -31.52 -9.36 15.80
C ARG A 33 -30.52 -9.77 16.87
N PHE A 34 -29.55 -10.62 16.53
CA PHE A 34 -28.61 -11.24 17.48
C PHE A 34 -27.17 -10.96 17.11
N ARG A 35 -26.35 -10.70 18.11
CA ARG A 35 -24.91 -10.45 17.94
C ARG A 35 -24.13 -11.73 17.61
N HIS A 36 -24.56 -12.85 18.17
CA HIS A 36 -23.92 -14.16 18.02
C HIS A 36 -24.96 -15.20 17.63
N ILE A 37 -24.62 -16.05 16.70
CA ILE A 37 -25.41 -17.20 16.28
C ILE A 37 -24.57 -18.44 16.57
N ILE A 38 -25.13 -19.36 17.38
CA ILE A 38 -24.43 -20.57 17.81
C ILE A 38 -25.17 -21.77 17.25
N LEU A 39 -24.47 -22.65 16.55
CA LEU A 39 -24.97 -23.94 16.12
C LEU A 39 -24.79 -24.94 17.26
N LEU A 40 -25.89 -25.58 17.64
CA LEU A 40 -25.91 -26.64 18.64
C LEU A 40 -26.59 -27.84 18.01
N TYR A 41 -25.80 -28.87 17.77
CA TYR A 41 -26.21 -30.14 17.18
C TYR A 41 -26.05 -31.28 18.20
N ASP A 42 -26.65 -32.44 17.89
CA ASP A 42 -26.42 -33.65 18.65
C ASP A 42 -24.91 -34.00 18.65
N THR A 43 -24.45 -34.65 19.69
CA THR A 43 -23.05 -35.03 19.83
C THR A 43 -22.72 -36.40 19.26
N ASP A 44 -23.68 -37.06 18.60
CA ASP A 44 -23.42 -38.31 17.86
C ASP A 44 -22.67 -38.04 16.54
N GLU A 45 -22.15 -39.06 15.88
CA GLU A 45 -21.34 -38.95 14.66
C GLU A 45 -22.05 -38.15 13.56
N THR A 46 -23.37 -38.30 13.43
CA THR A 46 -24.16 -37.56 12.42
C THR A 46 -24.27 -36.08 12.78
N GLY A 47 -24.61 -35.77 14.01
CA GLY A 47 -24.73 -34.38 14.47
C GLY A 47 -23.44 -33.61 14.38
N VAL A 48 -22.31 -34.20 14.80
CA VAL A 48 -20.98 -33.56 14.67
C VAL A 48 -20.65 -33.27 13.21
N ARG A 49 -20.80 -34.26 12.32
CA ARG A 49 -20.52 -34.07 10.89
C ARG A 49 -21.41 -33.00 10.25
N GLU A 50 -22.69 -32.97 10.58
CA GLU A 50 -23.62 -31.98 10.02
C GLU A 50 -23.39 -30.58 10.63
N SER A 51 -23.00 -30.49 11.89
CA SER A 51 -22.58 -29.23 12.50
C SER A 51 -21.38 -28.63 11.76
N ASP A 52 -20.35 -29.43 11.48
CA ASP A 52 -19.16 -28.99 10.72
C ASP A 52 -19.53 -28.59 9.30
N ARG A 53 -20.40 -29.34 8.64
CA ARG A 53 -20.88 -29.00 7.30
C ARG A 53 -21.61 -27.66 7.28
N GLN A 54 -22.52 -27.43 8.23
CA GLN A 54 -23.27 -26.17 8.30
C GLN A 54 -22.37 -24.98 8.68
N ALA A 55 -21.42 -25.15 9.58
CA ALA A 55 -20.48 -24.11 9.95
C ALA A 55 -19.64 -23.67 8.72
N ASN A 56 -19.18 -24.63 7.92
CA ASN A 56 -18.45 -24.31 6.68
C ASN A 56 -19.31 -23.59 5.65
N LEU A 57 -20.58 -24.01 5.47
CA LEU A 57 -21.50 -23.34 4.55
C LEU A 57 -21.83 -21.92 4.99
N LEU A 58 -21.85 -21.68 6.30
CA LEU A 58 -22.22 -20.39 6.92
C LEU A 58 -20.99 -19.60 7.40
N GLU A 59 -19.80 -19.90 6.92
CA GLU A 59 -18.54 -19.23 7.31
C GLU A 59 -18.63 -17.71 7.14
N ALA A 60 -19.24 -17.24 6.07
CA ALA A 60 -19.43 -15.81 5.78
C ALA A 60 -20.24 -15.07 6.87
N TYR A 61 -21.11 -15.78 7.58
CA TYR A 61 -21.97 -15.27 8.64
C TYR A 61 -21.34 -15.38 10.04
N LYS A 62 -20.11 -15.93 10.16
CA LYS A 62 -19.37 -16.06 11.42
C LYS A 62 -20.14 -16.78 12.53
N VAL A 63 -20.92 -17.79 12.17
CA VAL A 63 -21.61 -18.64 13.14
C VAL A 63 -20.59 -19.42 13.98
N GLN A 64 -20.93 -19.70 15.22
CA GLN A 64 -20.10 -20.46 16.15
C GLN A 64 -20.68 -21.84 16.37
N GLN A 65 -19.85 -22.81 16.73
CA GLN A 65 -20.30 -24.16 17.09
C GLN A 65 -20.11 -24.37 18.59
N LEU A 66 -21.12 -24.89 19.26
CA LEU A 66 -21.01 -25.36 20.64
C LEU A 66 -21.28 -26.86 20.67
N GLN A 67 -20.29 -27.63 21.10
CA GLN A 67 -20.45 -29.06 21.33
C GLN A 67 -20.67 -29.31 22.83
N LEU A 68 -21.76 -30.02 23.17
CA LEU A 68 -22.02 -30.43 24.54
C LEU A 68 -21.02 -31.51 24.99
N PRO A 69 -20.65 -31.58 26.26
CA PRO A 69 -19.75 -32.59 26.79
C PRO A 69 -20.49 -33.90 27.06
N LEU A 70 -21.11 -34.48 26.04
CA LEU A 70 -21.87 -35.72 26.05
C LEU A 70 -21.16 -36.82 25.26
N LYS A 71 -21.51 -38.10 25.51
CA LYS A 71 -20.84 -39.26 24.89
C LYS A 71 -21.28 -39.57 23.48
N GLY A 72 -22.31 -38.92 22.96
CA GLY A 72 -22.86 -39.18 21.62
C GLY A 72 -23.62 -40.52 21.51
N THR A 73 -24.13 -41.06 22.60
CA THR A 73 -24.92 -42.28 22.66
C THR A 73 -26.41 -41.95 22.52
N LYS A 74 -27.27 -42.95 22.26
CA LYS A 74 -28.71 -42.74 22.13
C LYS A 74 -29.39 -42.07 23.32
N THR A 75 -28.79 -42.12 24.52
CA THR A 75 -29.30 -41.54 25.77
C THR A 75 -28.47 -40.39 26.29
N GLU A 76 -27.42 -39.97 25.56
CA GLU A 76 -26.52 -38.88 25.93
C GLU A 76 -26.02 -38.17 24.69
N LYS A 77 -26.89 -37.44 23.94
CA LYS A 77 -26.47 -36.82 22.70
C LYS A 77 -26.98 -35.39 22.46
N ASP A 78 -28.11 -35.04 23.06
CA ASP A 78 -28.74 -33.75 22.80
C ASP A 78 -28.85 -32.85 24.06
N ILE A 79 -29.39 -31.64 23.88
CA ILE A 79 -29.52 -30.68 24.99
C ILE A 79 -30.50 -31.16 26.05
N SER A 80 -31.50 -31.96 25.68
CA SER A 80 -32.44 -32.53 26.65
C SER A 80 -31.76 -33.56 27.54
N ASP A 81 -30.94 -34.42 26.93
CA ASP A 81 -30.11 -35.39 27.64
C ASP A 81 -29.11 -34.69 28.57
N TYR A 82 -28.52 -33.56 28.11
CA TYR A 82 -27.61 -32.78 28.93
C TYR A 82 -28.24 -32.34 30.26
N PHE A 83 -29.44 -31.79 30.21
CA PHE A 83 -30.17 -31.39 31.42
C PHE A 83 -30.70 -32.58 32.19
N ALA A 84 -31.12 -33.67 31.54
CA ALA A 84 -31.58 -34.89 32.18
C ALA A 84 -30.47 -35.59 33.03
N LEU A 85 -29.21 -35.39 32.67
CA LEU A 85 -28.05 -35.87 33.41
C LEU A 85 -27.75 -35.04 34.70
N GLY A 86 -28.58 -34.03 35.03
CA GLY A 86 -28.45 -33.22 36.22
C GLY A 86 -27.60 -31.97 36.05
N ASN A 87 -27.21 -31.60 34.83
CA ASN A 87 -26.57 -30.30 34.58
C ASN A 87 -27.63 -29.20 34.72
N GLU A 88 -27.22 -28.07 35.25
CA GLU A 88 -28.09 -26.90 35.45
C GLU A 88 -27.79 -25.80 34.39
N GLU A 89 -28.65 -24.79 34.35
CA GLU A 89 -28.49 -23.64 33.46
C GLU A 89 -27.12 -22.96 33.68
N GLU A 90 -26.61 -22.93 34.89
CA GLU A 90 -25.30 -22.35 35.20
C GLU A 90 -24.14 -23.13 34.55
N ASP A 91 -24.28 -24.46 34.45
CA ASP A 91 -23.25 -25.27 33.78
C ASP A 91 -23.26 -25.03 32.25
N PHE A 92 -24.44 -24.87 31.67
CA PHE A 92 -24.56 -24.47 30.30
C PHE A 92 -24.01 -23.06 30.05
N ARG A 93 -24.22 -22.10 30.95
CA ARG A 93 -23.59 -20.77 30.90
C ARG A 93 -22.08 -20.86 30.89
N LYS A 94 -21.48 -21.70 31.74
CA LYS A 94 -20.02 -21.91 31.74
C LYS A 94 -19.49 -22.42 30.42
N LEU A 95 -20.24 -23.27 29.69
CA LEU A 95 -19.88 -23.70 28.33
C LEU A 95 -19.90 -22.54 27.32
N LEU A 96 -20.94 -21.70 27.38
CA LEU A 96 -21.02 -20.49 26.57
C LEU A 96 -19.90 -19.50 26.88
N ASP A 97 -19.63 -19.24 28.17
CA ASP A 97 -18.54 -18.35 28.58
C ASP A 97 -17.17 -18.85 28.10
N LYS A 98 -16.98 -20.17 28.13
CA LYS A 98 -15.76 -20.78 27.57
C LYS A 98 -15.68 -20.57 26.06
N LEU A 99 -16.77 -20.77 25.33
CA LEU A 99 -16.84 -20.51 23.87
C LEU A 99 -16.53 -19.05 23.55
N PHE A 100 -17.17 -18.12 24.24
CA PHE A 100 -16.93 -16.69 24.07
C PHE A 100 -15.51 -16.28 24.46
N SER A 101 -14.97 -16.83 25.53
CA SER A 101 -13.58 -16.57 25.94
C SER A 101 -12.60 -17.03 24.87
N GLN A 102 -12.84 -18.18 24.22
CA GLN A 102 -12.02 -18.66 23.11
C GLN A 102 -12.10 -17.73 21.88
N MET A 103 -13.32 -17.27 21.53
CA MET A 103 -13.51 -16.31 20.44
C MET A 103 -12.74 -15.01 20.69
N TYR A 104 -12.83 -14.45 21.88
CA TYR A 104 -12.14 -13.21 22.25
C TYR A 104 -10.63 -13.39 22.45
N THR A 105 -10.16 -14.60 22.79
CA THR A 105 -8.72 -14.86 22.96
C THR A 105 -7.97 -14.60 21.65
N GLN A 106 -8.45 -15.08 20.52
CA GLN A 106 -7.83 -14.80 19.21
C GLN A 106 -7.85 -13.31 18.88
N THR A 107 -9.00 -12.66 19.08
CA THR A 107 -9.14 -11.21 18.86
C THR A 107 -8.19 -10.41 19.77
N MET A 108 -8.10 -10.78 21.03
CA MET A 108 -7.18 -10.12 21.97
C MET A 108 -5.71 -10.35 21.62
N MET A 109 -5.34 -11.53 21.13
CA MET A 109 -3.98 -11.78 20.62
C MET A 109 -3.69 -10.91 19.40
N MET A 110 -4.63 -10.81 18.44
CA MET A 110 -4.48 -9.93 17.27
C MET A 110 -4.41 -8.45 17.69
N LEU A 111 -5.26 -8.00 18.60
CA LEU A 111 -5.22 -6.62 19.09
C LEU A 111 -3.87 -6.29 19.74
N ARG A 112 -3.37 -7.16 20.60
CA ARG A 112 -2.06 -6.98 21.25
C ARG A 112 -0.92 -6.92 20.24
N SER A 113 -0.98 -7.66 19.13
CA SER A 113 0.02 -7.60 18.07
C SER A 113 -0.06 -6.33 17.22
N CYS A 114 -1.19 -5.62 17.27
CA CYS A 114 -1.41 -4.37 16.53
C CYS A 114 -1.28 -3.12 17.42
N GLU A 115 -1.28 -3.29 18.74
CA GLU A 115 -1.19 -2.18 19.70
C GLU A 115 0.22 -1.58 19.69
N ILE A 116 0.29 -0.26 19.58
CA ILE A 116 1.56 0.46 19.63
C ILE A 116 1.97 0.67 21.08
N ASP A 117 3.13 0.13 21.43
CA ASP A 117 3.76 0.39 22.71
C ASP A 117 4.49 1.75 22.68
N TYR A 118 3.94 2.73 23.39
CA TYR A 118 4.51 4.08 23.44
C TYR A 118 5.88 4.13 24.14
N ASP A 119 6.09 3.27 25.11
CA ASP A 119 7.33 3.25 25.91
C ASP A 119 8.47 2.50 25.19
N ASN A 120 8.12 1.65 24.22
CA ASN A 120 9.05 0.92 23.37
C ASN A 120 8.82 1.24 21.90
N PRO A 121 9.23 2.42 21.41
CA PRO A 121 8.99 2.81 20.02
C PRO A 121 9.73 1.86 19.06
N PRO A 122 9.11 1.51 17.92
CA PRO A 122 9.79 0.74 16.89
C PRO A 122 10.97 1.52 16.31
N ASP A 123 11.94 0.80 15.76
CA ASP A 123 13.03 1.42 15.00
C ASP A 123 12.47 2.30 13.89
N ALA A 124 13.09 3.46 13.67
CA ALA A 124 12.71 4.33 12.55
C ALA A 124 12.93 3.60 11.21
N SER A 125 11.95 3.69 10.31
CA SER A 125 12.06 3.13 8.95
C SER A 125 13.29 3.69 8.24
N LYS A 126 14.20 2.80 7.80
CA LYS A 126 15.45 3.20 7.15
C LYS A 126 15.16 3.64 5.72
N SER A 127 15.79 4.75 5.32
CA SER A 127 15.74 5.21 3.94
C SER A 127 16.55 4.25 3.03
N VAL A 128 15.94 3.82 1.94
CA VAL A 128 16.58 3.04 0.87
C VAL A 128 16.93 3.97 -0.30
N VAL A 129 16.04 4.91 -0.60
CA VAL A 129 16.22 5.92 -1.66
C VAL A 129 15.87 7.29 -1.12
N ALA A 130 16.76 8.24 -1.29
CA ALA A 130 16.58 9.64 -0.92
C ALA A 130 17.10 10.60 -2.01
N VAL A 131 16.74 11.87 -1.91
CA VAL A 131 17.30 12.97 -2.68
C VAL A 131 17.61 14.11 -1.73
N ASN A 132 18.85 14.54 -1.70
CA ASN A 132 19.31 15.63 -0.82
C ASN A 132 18.88 15.44 0.64
N GLY A 133 19.06 14.20 1.17
CA GLY A 133 18.68 13.83 2.52
C GLY A 133 17.19 13.66 2.77
N VAL A 134 16.31 13.91 1.77
CA VAL A 134 14.86 13.72 1.88
C VAL A 134 14.49 12.28 1.51
N PRO A 135 13.97 11.45 2.44
CA PRO A 135 13.58 10.08 2.16
C PRO A 135 12.40 10.02 1.19
N LEU A 136 12.51 9.20 0.15
CA LEU A 136 11.46 8.94 -0.84
C LEU A 136 10.98 7.50 -0.80
N GLY A 137 11.92 6.55 -0.69
CA GLY A 137 11.67 5.12 -0.52
C GLY A 137 12.26 4.66 0.80
N THR A 138 11.41 4.20 1.71
CA THR A 138 11.82 3.68 3.03
C THR A 138 11.46 2.21 3.15
N GLN A 139 12.14 1.50 4.05
CA GLN A 139 11.70 0.17 4.46
C GLN A 139 10.25 0.23 4.93
N ASP A 140 9.55 -0.90 4.86
CA ASP A 140 8.14 -1.11 5.18
C ASP A 140 7.14 -0.20 4.40
N ASN A 141 7.54 0.32 3.24
CA ASN A 141 6.74 1.25 2.46
C ASN A 141 6.80 1.00 0.95
N LEU A 142 5.84 1.63 0.24
CA LEU A 142 5.86 1.73 -1.22
C LEU A 142 6.52 3.04 -1.65
N PHE A 143 7.28 2.96 -2.72
CA PHE A 143 7.80 4.10 -3.46
C PHE A 143 7.36 4.00 -4.93
N CYS A 144 6.90 5.07 -5.53
CA CYS A 144 6.40 5.04 -6.90
C CYS A 144 7.29 5.87 -7.83
N ILE A 145 7.62 5.29 -8.99
CA ILE A 145 8.26 6.00 -10.10
C ILE A 145 7.29 6.00 -11.27
N THR A 146 7.01 7.21 -11.78
CA THR A 146 6.10 7.38 -12.92
C THR A 146 6.73 8.19 -14.03
N GLY A 147 6.17 8.12 -15.23
CA GLY A 147 6.64 8.90 -16.37
C GLY A 147 6.09 8.35 -17.69
N GLY A 148 6.14 9.16 -18.74
CA GLY A 148 5.76 8.78 -20.08
C GLY A 148 6.67 7.72 -20.71
N GLU A 149 6.30 7.22 -21.87
CA GLU A 149 7.17 6.36 -22.68
C GLU A 149 8.43 7.12 -23.10
N GLY A 150 9.57 6.42 -23.12
CA GLY A 150 10.83 7.00 -23.57
C GLY A 150 11.42 8.08 -22.66
N THR A 151 10.87 8.34 -21.48
CA THR A 151 11.40 9.35 -20.53
C THR A 151 12.62 8.89 -19.75
N GLY A 152 12.99 7.59 -19.82
CA GLY A 152 14.19 7.07 -19.16
C GLY A 152 13.92 6.35 -17.83
N LYS A 153 12.68 5.96 -17.51
CA LYS A 153 12.33 5.21 -16.29
C LYS A 153 13.25 4.01 -16.04
N SER A 154 13.41 3.13 -17.02
CA SER A 154 14.26 1.92 -16.88
C SER A 154 15.73 2.26 -16.60
N ASN A 155 16.25 3.38 -17.12
CA ASN A 155 17.61 3.82 -16.78
C ASN A 155 17.71 4.35 -15.35
N TYR A 156 16.64 5.00 -14.87
CA TYR A 156 16.56 5.49 -13.50
C TYR A 156 16.43 4.33 -12.49
N ILE A 157 15.64 3.30 -12.84
CA ILE A 157 15.56 2.04 -12.08
C ILE A 157 16.94 1.34 -12.05
N ALA A 158 17.63 1.27 -13.20
CA ALA A 158 18.97 0.70 -13.26
C ALA A 158 19.98 1.44 -12.37
N ALA A 159 19.82 2.76 -12.19
CA ALA A 159 20.64 3.55 -11.27
C ALA A 159 20.33 3.23 -9.80
N ILE A 160 19.07 3.06 -9.44
CA ILE A 160 18.67 2.64 -8.09
C ILE A 160 19.21 1.23 -7.80
N LEU A 161 18.95 0.28 -8.70
CA LEU A 161 19.45 -1.10 -8.55
C LEU A 161 20.97 -1.11 -8.42
N ALA A 162 21.70 -0.39 -9.27
CA ALA A 162 23.15 -0.29 -9.18
C ALA A 162 23.61 0.19 -7.80
N GLY A 163 22.95 1.20 -7.25
CA GLY A 163 23.26 1.73 -5.91
C GLY A 163 23.06 0.72 -4.78
N THR A 164 22.17 -0.28 -4.98
CA THR A 164 21.94 -1.34 -3.98
C THR A 164 22.87 -2.53 -4.14
N LEU A 165 23.53 -2.70 -5.30
CA LEU A 165 24.38 -3.88 -5.56
C LEU A 165 25.79 -3.73 -5.00
N GLY A 166 26.24 -2.50 -4.78
CA GLY A 166 27.56 -2.22 -4.21
C GLY A 166 27.60 -2.43 -2.70
N ALA A 167 28.79 -2.69 -2.17
CA ALA A 167 29.04 -2.70 -0.73
C ALA A 167 29.11 -1.28 -0.16
N GLU A 168 29.49 -0.32 -0.99
CA GLU A 168 29.63 1.09 -0.66
C GLU A 168 28.62 1.94 -1.43
N ARG A 169 28.39 3.16 -0.94
CA ARG A 169 27.51 4.13 -1.60
C ARG A 169 28.15 4.62 -2.91
N LEU A 170 27.41 4.54 -3.99
CA LEU A 170 27.78 5.13 -5.28
C LEU A 170 27.59 6.65 -5.25
N ASP A 171 28.38 7.35 -6.06
CA ASP A 171 28.25 8.79 -6.24
C ASP A 171 26.93 9.17 -6.92
N ALA A 172 26.45 10.40 -6.69
CA ALA A 172 25.22 10.94 -7.28
C ALA A 172 25.24 10.91 -8.82
N GLU A 173 26.40 11.02 -9.47
CA GLU A 173 26.54 10.88 -10.91
C GLU A 173 26.16 9.47 -11.39
N GLN A 174 26.59 8.45 -10.65
CA GLN A 174 26.30 7.05 -10.96
C GLN A 174 24.84 6.68 -10.65
N THR A 175 24.24 7.33 -9.66
CA THR A 175 22.83 7.09 -9.23
C THR A 175 21.84 8.12 -9.78
N LEU A 176 22.24 8.93 -10.77
CA LEU A 176 21.40 9.94 -11.44
C LEU A 176 20.78 10.97 -10.46
N GLY A 177 21.56 11.38 -9.46
CA GLY A 177 21.13 12.37 -8.46
C GLY A 177 20.44 11.78 -7.23
N LEU A 178 20.38 10.45 -7.12
CA LEU A 178 19.81 9.76 -5.97
C LEU A 178 20.88 9.44 -4.91
N GLU A 179 20.43 9.42 -3.68
CA GLU A 179 21.11 8.79 -2.56
C GLU A 179 20.51 7.41 -2.35
N VAL A 180 21.21 6.37 -2.77
CA VAL A 180 20.77 4.99 -2.63
C VAL A 180 21.57 4.31 -1.52
N THR A 181 20.87 3.65 -0.60
CA THR A 181 21.51 2.92 0.49
C THR A 181 22.08 1.59 -0.03
N PRO A 182 23.39 1.35 0.12
CA PRO A 182 24.01 0.10 -0.30
C PRO A 182 23.52 -1.08 0.53
N ASN A 183 23.79 -2.29 0.02
CA ASN A 183 23.36 -3.56 0.62
C ASN A 183 24.58 -4.40 1.08
N PRO A 184 25.32 -3.97 2.10
CA PRO A 184 26.51 -4.68 2.54
C PRO A 184 26.24 -6.04 3.17
N LYS A 185 24.98 -6.31 3.56
CA LYS A 185 24.58 -7.59 4.14
C LYS A 185 24.23 -8.65 3.11
N GLY A 186 24.18 -8.31 1.81
CA GLY A 186 23.77 -9.24 0.76
C GLY A 186 22.32 -9.74 0.90
N LEU A 187 21.43 -8.91 1.45
CA LEU A 187 19.99 -9.21 1.47
C LEU A 187 19.45 -9.28 0.04
N ALA A 188 18.35 -9.99 -0.19
CA ALA A 188 17.78 -10.11 -1.53
C ALA A 188 17.45 -8.73 -2.16
N VAL A 189 17.82 -8.56 -3.43
CA VAL A 189 17.37 -7.46 -4.30
C VAL A 189 16.60 -8.09 -5.44
N LEU A 190 15.30 -7.77 -5.53
CA LEU A 190 14.37 -8.42 -6.46
C LEU A 190 13.89 -7.41 -7.49
N HIS A 191 14.04 -7.75 -8.76
CA HIS A 191 13.55 -6.93 -9.88
C HIS A 191 12.62 -7.78 -10.75
N TYR A 192 11.35 -7.41 -10.78
CA TYR A 192 10.30 -8.04 -11.58
C TYR A 192 9.94 -7.14 -12.74
N ASP A 193 10.11 -7.63 -13.96
CA ASP A 193 9.76 -6.90 -15.20
C ASP A 193 8.57 -7.59 -15.88
N THR A 194 7.50 -6.83 -16.10
CA THR A 194 6.26 -7.31 -16.72
C THR A 194 6.00 -6.73 -18.11
N GLU A 195 6.80 -5.75 -18.54
CA GLU A 195 6.53 -4.96 -19.76
C GLU A 195 7.51 -5.23 -20.89
N GLN A 196 8.79 -5.46 -20.57
CA GLN A 196 9.85 -5.53 -21.56
C GLN A 196 10.01 -6.95 -22.14
N SER A 197 10.67 -7.05 -23.29
CA SER A 197 11.14 -8.36 -23.79
C SER A 197 12.33 -8.84 -22.97
N GLU A 198 12.54 -10.17 -22.93
CA GLU A 198 13.66 -10.80 -22.25
C GLU A 198 15.02 -10.23 -22.70
N ALA A 199 15.20 -10.02 -24.01
CA ALA A 199 16.40 -9.41 -24.57
C ALA A 199 16.63 -7.98 -24.08
N GLN A 200 15.55 -7.18 -23.93
CA GLN A 200 15.64 -5.82 -23.42
C GLN A 200 15.97 -5.82 -21.91
N LEU A 201 15.34 -6.72 -21.13
CA LEU A 201 15.65 -6.88 -19.71
C LEU A 201 17.12 -7.30 -19.52
N HIS A 202 17.63 -8.26 -20.30
CA HIS A 202 19.05 -8.65 -20.30
C HIS A 202 19.99 -7.46 -20.58
N LYS A 203 19.65 -6.64 -21.58
CA LYS A 203 20.42 -5.41 -21.87
C LYS A 203 20.40 -4.42 -20.69
N ASN A 204 19.27 -4.26 -20.04
CA ASN A 204 19.13 -3.38 -18.88
C ASN A 204 19.88 -3.93 -17.66
N LEU A 205 19.87 -5.24 -17.44
CA LEU A 205 20.71 -5.92 -16.45
C LEU A 205 22.19 -5.61 -16.67
N GLY A 206 22.68 -5.73 -17.90
CA GLY A 206 24.07 -5.39 -18.25
C GLY A 206 24.41 -3.92 -17.97
N LYS A 207 23.46 -2.97 -18.21
CA LYS A 207 23.66 -1.57 -17.82
C LYS A 207 23.71 -1.36 -16.33
N THR A 208 22.87 -2.07 -15.58
CA THR A 208 22.87 -2.03 -14.11
C THR A 208 24.22 -2.48 -13.53
N LEU A 209 24.72 -3.63 -13.99
CA LEU A 209 26.03 -4.15 -13.57
C LEU A 209 27.18 -3.21 -13.91
N ARG A 210 27.21 -2.69 -15.15
CA ARG A 210 28.23 -1.73 -15.57
C ARG A 210 28.23 -0.47 -14.69
N ARG A 211 27.03 0.06 -14.36
CA ARG A 211 26.86 1.22 -13.49
C ARG A 211 27.37 0.94 -12.06
N ALA A 212 27.15 -0.26 -11.58
CA ALA A 212 27.67 -0.73 -10.29
C ALA A 212 29.16 -1.15 -10.32
N SER A 213 29.82 -1.04 -11.49
CA SER A 213 31.20 -1.52 -11.69
C SER A 213 31.37 -3.02 -11.40
N LEU A 214 30.32 -3.81 -11.66
CA LEU A 214 30.30 -5.25 -11.45
C LEU A 214 30.48 -6.01 -12.78
N THR A 215 31.24 -7.10 -12.75
CA THR A 215 31.47 -7.99 -13.89
C THR A 215 30.56 -9.23 -13.89
N ALA A 216 29.93 -9.53 -12.77
CA ALA A 216 29.02 -10.65 -12.60
C ALA A 216 27.78 -10.23 -11.76
N VAL A 217 26.69 -10.96 -11.94
CA VAL A 217 25.48 -10.75 -11.15
C VAL A 217 25.73 -11.25 -9.73
N PRO A 218 25.55 -10.42 -8.68
CA PRO A 218 25.65 -10.87 -7.30
C PRO A 218 24.61 -11.95 -7.00
N GLU A 219 24.94 -12.91 -6.16
CA GLU A 219 24.06 -14.04 -5.83
C GLU A 219 22.73 -13.62 -5.21
N PHE A 220 22.70 -12.48 -4.52
CA PHE A 220 21.53 -11.92 -3.88
C PHE A 220 20.65 -11.06 -4.82
N TYR A 221 21.08 -10.82 -6.06
CA TYR A 221 20.32 -10.03 -7.03
C TYR A 221 19.58 -10.93 -8.03
N HIS A 222 18.27 -10.79 -8.09
CA HIS A 222 17.40 -11.57 -8.95
C HIS A 222 16.60 -10.64 -9.88
N SER A 223 16.93 -10.64 -11.16
CA SER A 223 16.18 -9.93 -12.22
C SER A 223 15.32 -10.94 -12.96
N LEU A 224 14.00 -10.79 -12.88
CA LEU A 224 13.00 -11.81 -13.23
C LEU A 224 12.08 -11.30 -14.34
N TYR A 225 12.04 -12.02 -15.47
CA TYR A 225 11.20 -11.75 -16.62
C TYR A 225 9.81 -12.38 -16.42
N LEU A 226 8.79 -11.56 -16.25
CA LEU A 226 7.42 -12.01 -15.97
C LEU A 226 6.43 -11.73 -17.11
N ALA A 227 6.83 -11.06 -18.19
CA ALA A 227 5.92 -10.66 -19.26
C ALA A 227 5.22 -11.85 -19.93
N SER A 228 5.86 -13.03 -19.97
CA SER A 228 5.30 -14.28 -20.54
C SER A 228 4.26 -14.97 -19.66
N LEU A 229 4.13 -14.58 -18.38
CA LEU A 229 3.23 -15.21 -17.43
C LEU A 229 1.84 -14.59 -17.43
N SER A 230 0.82 -15.37 -17.05
CA SER A 230 -0.50 -14.82 -16.77
C SER A 230 -0.48 -13.88 -15.55
N ARG A 231 -1.42 -12.94 -15.46
CA ARG A 231 -1.50 -11.99 -14.32
C ARG A 231 -1.58 -12.69 -12.96
N LYS A 232 -2.36 -13.76 -12.87
CA LYS A 232 -2.49 -14.52 -11.62
C LYS A 232 -1.15 -15.18 -11.25
N ASP A 233 -0.44 -15.72 -12.23
CA ASP A 233 0.84 -16.36 -12.01
C ASP A 233 1.92 -15.33 -11.66
N ARG A 234 1.90 -14.12 -12.25
CA ARG A 234 2.82 -13.02 -11.88
C ARG A 234 2.70 -12.68 -10.39
N LEU A 235 1.50 -12.40 -9.90
CA LEU A 235 1.30 -12.03 -8.49
C LEU A 235 1.64 -13.19 -7.54
N LYS A 236 1.25 -14.40 -7.91
CA LYS A 236 1.61 -15.62 -7.16
C LYS A 236 3.13 -15.76 -7.06
N LEU A 237 3.83 -15.66 -8.19
CA LEU A 237 5.29 -15.78 -8.24
C LEU A 237 5.99 -14.68 -7.42
N ILE A 238 5.52 -13.44 -7.48
CA ILE A 238 6.05 -12.34 -6.65
C ILE A 238 5.97 -12.72 -5.17
N ARG A 239 4.81 -13.15 -4.68
CA ARG A 239 4.62 -13.55 -3.28
C ARG A 239 5.54 -14.68 -2.86
N GLU A 240 5.52 -15.76 -3.63
CA GLU A 240 6.29 -16.97 -3.33
C GLU A 240 7.81 -16.74 -3.42
N SER A 241 8.26 -15.96 -4.40
CA SER A 241 9.68 -15.64 -4.55
C SER A 241 10.17 -14.66 -3.48
N MET A 242 9.35 -13.70 -3.04
CA MET A 242 9.69 -12.85 -1.90
C MET A 242 9.93 -13.68 -0.65
N ASP A 243 9.04 -14.63 -0.35
CA ASP A 243 9.21 -15.55 0.78
C ASP A 243 10.48 -16.41 0.63
N LEU A 244 10.65 -17.04 -0.51
CA LEU A 244 11.81 -17.86 -0.82
C LEU A 244 13.13 -17.13 -0.65
N PHE A 245 13.24 -15.94 -1.26
CA PHE A 245 14.48 -15.16 -1.23
C PHE A 245 14.72 -14.45 0.10
N HIS A 246 13.66 -14.11 0.83
CA HIS A 246 13.79 -13.66 2.21
C HIS A 246 14.50 -14.70 3.07
N HIS A 247 14.05 -15.96 3.01
CA HIS A 247 14.68 -17.04 3.75
C HIS A 247 16.10 -17.35 3.26
N LYS A 248 16.29 -17.38 1.93
CA LYS A 248 17.60 -17.69 1.34
C LYS A 248 18.68 -16.67 1.72
N HIS A 249 18.35 -15.37 1.73
CA HIS A 249 19.33 -14.29 1.92
C HIS A 249 19.22 -13.59 3.28
N GLY A 250 18.36 -14.08 4.18
CA GLY A 250 18.17 -13.53 5.53
C GLY A 250 17.43 -12.17 5.55
N GLY A 251 16.71 -11.85 4.48
CA GLY A 251 15.91 -10.62 4.34
C GLY A 251 15.87 -10.10 2.91
N ILE A 252 15.08 -9.05 2.70
CA ILE A 252 14.95 -8.37 1.40
C ILE A 252 15.35 -6.89 1.59
N HIS A 253 16.34 -6.43 0.82
CA HIS A 253 16.76 -5.04 0.84
C HIS A 253 15.85 -4.14 -0.01
N LEU A 254 15.53 -4.58 -1.22
CA LEU A 254 14.75 -3.82 -2.19
C LEU A 254 13.96 -4.73 -3.12
N VAL A 255 12.73 -4.33 -3.43
CA VAL A 255 11.90 -4.93 -4.49
C VAL A 255 11.58 -3.85 -5.52
N VAL A 256 11.71 -4.17 -6.80
CA VAL A 256 11.28 -3.32 -7.92
C VAL A 256 10.27 -4.10 -8.76
N ILE A 257 9.10 -3.51 -9.02
CA ILE A 257 8.07 -4.02 -9.92
C ILE A 257 7.95 -3.04 -11.09
N ASP A 258 8.59 -3.37 -12.21
CA ASP A 258 8.53 -2.58 -13.44
C ASP A 258 7.29 -3.02 -14.24
N GLY A 259 6.22 -2.18 -14.18
CA GLY A 259 4.93 -2.44 -14.79
C GLY A 259 3.85 -2.95 -13.82
N ILE A 260 3.65 -2.27 -12.68
CA ILE A 260 2.62 -2.67 -11.70
C ILE A 260 1.20 -2.79 -12.30
N ALA A 261 0.87 -2.00 -13.34
CA ALA A 261 -0.44 -2.05 -13.99
C ALA A 261 -0.73 -3.41 -14.65
N ASP A 262 0.29 -4.18 -14.99
CA ASP A 262 0.16 -5.48 -15.61
C ASP A 262 -0.17 -6.61 -14.64
N LEU A 263 -0.23 -6.31 -13.34
CA LEU A 263 -0.69 -7.24 -12.31
C LEU A 263 -2.21 -7.28 -12.18
N ILE A 264 -2.93 -6.30 -12.78
CA ILE A 264 -4.39 -6.17 -12.75
C ILE A 264 -4.97 -6.12 -14.15
N ARG A 265 -6.29 -6.36 -14.29
CA ARG A 265 -6.97 -6.35 -15.61
C ARG A 265 -6.98 -4.98 -16.26
N SER A 266 -7.20 -3.95 -15.44
CA SER A 266 -7.25 -2.58 -15.91
C SER A 266 -6.81 -1.63 -14.81
N ALA A 267 -6.01 -0.65 -15.16
CA ALA A 267 -5.63 0.43 -14.25
C ALA A 267 -6.84 1.25 -13.73
N ASN A 268 -7.99 1.12 -14.38
CA ASN A 268 -9.25 1.77 -14.00
C ASN A 268 -10.20 0.83 -13.21
N ASP A 269 -9.81 -0.40 -12.93
CA ASP A 269 -10.55 -1.29 -12.03
C ASP A 269 -10.23 -0.89 -10.59
N GLU A 270 -11.20 -0.29 -9.90
CA GLU A 270 -11.03 0.22 -8.55
C GLU A 270 -10.76 -0.91 -7.55
N THR A 271 -11.53 -1.99 -7.63
CA THR A 271 -11.42 -3.12 -6.70
C THR A 271 -10.06 -3.82 -6.81
N GLU A 272 -9.64 -4.13 -8.03
CA GLU A 272 -8.33 -4.75 -8.25
C GLU A 272 -7.18 -3.79 -7.90
N SER A 273 -7.35 -2.48 -8.16
CA SER A 273 -6.35 -1.46 -7.82
C SER A 273 -6.14 -1.34 -6.32
N ILE A 274 -7.22 -1.30 -5.54
CA ILE A 274 -7.15 -1.28 -4.07
C ILE A 274 -6.47 -2.57 -3.58
N ALA A 275 -6.94 -3.73 -4.05
CA ALA A 275 -6.44 -5.02 -3.59
C ALA A 275 -4.94 -5.21 -3.85
N ILE A 276 -4.43 -4.84 -5.05
CA ILE A 276 -3.00 -4.99 -5.36
C ILE A 276 -2.13 -4.03 -4.57
N VAL A 277 -2.53 -2.78 -4.42
CA VAL A 277 -1.73 -1.79 -3.68
C VAL A 277 -1.71 -2.11 -2.19
N ASP A 278 -2.84 -2.55 -1.61
CA ASP A 278 -2.90 -3.01 -0.21
C ASP A 278 -2.04 -4.26 0.00
N GLU A 279 -2.05 -5.20 -0.93
CA GLU A 279 -1.22 -6.40 -0.85
C GLU A 279 0.28 -6.06 -0.91
N LEU A 280 0.71 -5.21 -1.85
CA LEU A 280 2.11 -4.80 -1.94
C LEU A 280 2.53 -4.01 -0.69
N TYR A 281 1.66 -3.17 -0.15
CA TYR A 281 1.93 -2.45 1.11
C TYR A 281 2.09 -3.42 2.29
N ARG A 282 1.23 -4.44 2.37
CA ARG A 282 1.32 -5.52 3.36
C ARG A 282 2.64 -6.30 3.23
N LEU A 283 3.03 -6.66 2.00
CA LEU A 283 4.30 -7.37 1.74
C LEU A 283 5.52 -6.51 2.12
N ALA A 284 5.48 -5.19 1.84
CA ALA A 284 6.53 -4.28 2.26
C ALA A 284 6.73 -4.29 3.79
N GLY A 285 5.62 -4.29 4.55
CA GLY A 285 5.65 -4.37 6.02
C GLY A 285 6.15 -5.72 6.52
N ILE A 286 5.61 -6.84 5.99
CA ILE A 286 5.99 -8.20 6.42
C ILE A 286 7.49 -8.44 6.25
N TYR A 287 8.04 -8.06 5.10
CA TYR A 287 9.46 -8.28 4.77
C TYR A 287 10.36 -7.10 5.17
N ASN A 288 9.80 -6.06 5.78
CA ASN A 288 10.51 -4.83 6.16
C ASN A 288 11.41 -4.31 5.02
N THR A 289 10.82 -4.17 3.83
CA THR A 289 11.51 -3.81 2.60
C THR A 289 10.86 -2.61 1.92
N CYS A 290 11.60 -1.91 1.07
CA CYS A 290 11.06 -0.92 0.15
C CYS A 290 10.57 -1.63 -1.12
N ILE A 291 9.31 -1.40 -1.52
CA ILE A 291 8.80 -1.87 -2.82
C ILE A 291 8.64 -0.67 -3.76
N ILE A 292 9.42 -0.64 -4.83
CA ILE A 292 9.32 0.36 -5.89
C ILE A 292 8.30 -0.11 -6.93
N CYS A 293 7.24 0.66 -7.11
CA CYS A 293 6.21 0.44 -8.11
C CYS A 293 6.42 1.39 -9.28
N VAL A 294 6.60 0.84 -10.49
CA VAL A 294 6.72 1.64 -11.70
C VAL A 294 5.38 1.69 -12.42
N LEU A 295 4.90 2.89 -12.71
CA LEU A 295 3.63 3.13 -13.37
C LEU A 295 3.79 4.13 -14.51
N HIS A 296 3.17 3.86 -15.67
CA HIS A 296 3.11 4.82 -16.75
C HIS A 296 2.20 6.01 -16.40
N PHE A 297 2.61 7.19 -16.86
CA PHE A 297 1.87 8.44 -16.67
C PHE A 297 0.76 8.59 -17.71
N VAL A 298 -0.33 9.27 -17.35
CA VAL A 298 -1.32 9.70 -18.33
C VAL A 298 -0.83 11.01 -18.95
N PRO A 299 -0.69 11.10 -20.29
CA PRO A 299 -0.38 12.37 -20.94
C PRO A 299 -1.43 13.42 -20.52
N ASN A 300 -0.96 14.60 -20.08
CA ASN A 300 -1.75 15.79 -19.75
C ASN A 300 -2.41 15.86 -18.35
N GLY A 301 -1.94 15.14 -17.33
CA GLY A 301 -2.50 15.24 -15.98
C GLY A 301 -1.45 15.30 -14.85
N ILE A 302 -1.78 15.97 -13.75
CA ILE A 302 -1.02 15.95 -12.50
C ILE A 302 -1.26 14.61 -11.74
N LYS A 303 -2.29 13.85 -12.14
CA LYS A 303 -2.69 12.60 -11.51
C LYS A 303 -2.05 11.40 -12.19
N LEU A 304 -1.67 10.41 -11.39
CA LEU A 304 -1.21 9.11 -11.86
C LEU A 304 -2.34 8.38 -12.62
N ARG A 305 -1.96 7.39 -13.46
CA ARG A 305 -2.90 6.67 -14.32
C ARG A 305 -3.90 5.83 -13.54
N GLY A 306 -5.20 6.12 -13.71
CA GLY A 306 -6.31 5.29 -13.25
C GLY A 306 -6.44 5.18 -11.73
N HIS A 307 -7.29 4.26 -11.27
CA HIS A 307 -7.50 3.99 -9.84
C HIS A 307 -6.22 3.48 -9.15
N ILE A 308 -5.42 2.65 -9.82
CA ILE A 308 -4.15 2.18 -9.28
C ILE A 308 -3.18 3.35 -8.99
N GLY A 309 -3.17 4.37 -9.84
CA GLY A 309 -2.38 5.57 -9.60
C GLY A 309 -2.88 6.36 -8.38
N SER A 310 -4.20 6.48 -8.22
CA SER A 310 -4.79 7.14 -7.05
C SER A 310 -4.46 6.40 -5.75
N GLU A 311 -4.50 5.07 -5.76
CA GLU A 311 -4.16 4.26 -4.59
C GLU A 311 -2.67 4.33 -4.25
N LEU A 312 -1.78 4.29 -5.25
CA LEU A 312 -0.35 4.53 -5.03
C LEU A 312 -0.10 5.94 -4.49
N GLN A 313 -0.83 6.95 -4.99
CA GLN A 313 -0.72 8.32 -4.48
C GLN A 313 -1.14 8.42 -3.02
N ARG A 314 -2.12 7.63 -2.59
CA ARG A 314 -2.57 7.54 -1.20
C ARG A 314 -1.56 6.82 -0.30
N LYS A 315 -1.04 5.66 -0.73
CA LYS A 315 -0.24 4.73 0.10
C LYS A 315 1.27 4.97 0.06
N ALA A 316 1.84 5.32 -1.11
CA ALA A 316 3.29 5.44 -1.24
C ALA A 316 3.89 6.54 -0.35
N ALA A 317 5.07 6.29 0.19
CA ALA A 317 5.84 7.27 0.97
C ALA A 317 6.40 8.39 0.09
N GLY A 318 6.85 8.05 -1.12
CA GLY A 318 7.35 9.00 -2.10
C GLY A 318 6.88 8.67 -3.51
N ILE A 319 6.79 9.69 -4.36
CA ILE A 319 6.47 9.55 -5.79
C ILE A 319 7.39 10.46 -6.59
N LEU A 320 8.12 9.89 -7.53
CA LEU A 320 8.89 10.64 -8.52
C LEU A 320 8.26 10.53 -9.91
N SER A 321 8.23 11.65 -10.61
CA SER A 321 7.89 11.74 -12.03
C SER A 321 9.14 11.94 -12.85
N ILE A 322 9.25 11.21 -13.97
CA ILE A 322 10.31 11.36 -14.96
C ILE A 322 9.67 11.85 -16.24
N GLU A 323 10.07 13.03 -16.69
CA GLU A 323 9.53 13.70 -17.87
C GLU A 323 10.66 14.08 -18.82
N LYS A 324 10.34 14.33 -20.10
CA LYS A 324 11.29 15.01 -20.99
C LYS A 324 11.44 16.45 -20.57
N ASP A 325 12.67 16.94 -20.61
CA ASP A 325 12.96 18.35 -20.40
C ASP A 325 12.62 19.19 -21.65
N GLU A 326 12.64 20.50 -21.52
CA GLU A 326 12.57 21.45 -22.64
C GLU A 326 13.71 21.18 -23.66
N ASN A 327 14.91 20.83 -23.14
CA ASN A 327 15.94 20.25 -23.97
C ASN A 327 15.67 18.74 -24.13
N PRO A 328 15.32 18.25 -25.34
CA PRO A 328 14.94 16.86 -25.58
C PRO A 328 16.06 15.82 -25.33
N GLU A 329 17.31 16.27 -25.22
CA GLU A 329 18.45 15.41 -24.85
C GLU A 329 18.39 14.99 -23.37
N TYR A 330 17.65 15.74 -22.54
CA TYR A 330 17.59 15.50 -21.11
C TYR A 330 16.22 15.00 -20.67
N SER A 331 16.23 14.30 -19.56
CA SER A 331 15.05 14.01 -18.79
C SER A 331 15.16 14.70 -17.43
N VAL A 332 14.03 15.14 -16.90
CA VAL A 332 13.94 15.79 -15.61
C VAL A 332 13.17 14.91 -14.64
N VAL A 333 13.68 14.77 -13.44
CA VAL A 333 13.06 14.04 -12.33
C VAL A 333 12.48 15.04 -11.35
N LYS A 334 11.22 14.85 -10.99
CA LYS A 334 10.47 15.73 -10.07
C LYS A 334 9.83 14.90 -8.97
N ALA A 335 9.90 15.32 -7.72
CA ALA A 335 9.07 14.73 -6.68
C ALA A 335 7.62 15.23 -6.83
N LEU A 336 6.66 14.30 -6.82
CA LEU A 336 5.23 14.59 -6.78
C LEU A 336 4.65 14.43 -5.37
N LYS A 337 5.25 13.53 -4.58
CA LYS A 337 4.87 13.27 -3.19
C LYS A 337 6.11 12.96 -2.35
N VAL A 338 6.09 13.47 -1.11
CA VAL A 338 7.03 13.13 -0.04
C VAL A 338 6.23 13.05 1.25
N ARG A 339 6.29 11.94 1.98
CA ARG A 339 5.45 11.74 3.19
C ARG A 339 5.80 12.75 4.30
N ASP A 340 7.10 12.98 4.55
CA ASP A 340 7.57 13.80 5.69
C ASP A 340 8.20 15.12 5.24
N GLY A 341 7.76 15.67 4.12
CA GLY A 341 8.30 16.91 3.58
C GLY A 341 7.42 17.50 2.49
N SER A 342 7.94 18.53 1.82
CA SER A 342 7.30 19.07 0.63
C SER A 342 7.98 18.55 -0.63
N PRO A 343 7.22 18.10 -1.64
CA PRO A 343 7.79 17.77 -2.95
C PRO A 343 8.59 18.91 -3.59
N LEU A 344 8.26 20.15 -3.23
CA LEU A 344 8.94 21.34 -3.74
C LEU A 344 10.32 21.58 -3.09
N ASP A 345 10.60 20.94 -1.96
CA ASP A 345 11.90 21.03 -1.30
C ASP A 345 12.91 20.02 -1.93
N VAL A 346 12.43 19.05 -2.70
CA VAL A 346 13.26 18.12 -3.44
C VAL A 346 13.75 18.78 -4.73
N PRO A 347 15.06 18.87 -4.97
CA PRO A 347 15.59 19.44 -6.20
C PRO A 347 15.19 18.62 -7.42
N MET A 348 15.00 19.30 -8.55
CA MET A 348 14.74 18.65 -9.83
C MET A 348 16.06 18.21 -10.44
N ALA A 349 16.29 16.90 -10.55
CA ALA A 349 17.48 16.32 -11.15
C ALA A 349 17.34 16.21 -12.67
N LEU A 350 18.40 16.53 -13.39
CA LEU A 350 18.51 16.34 -14.83
C LEU A 350 19.44 15.15 -15.12
N PHE A 351 19.07 14.32 -16.09
CA PHE A 351 19.94 13.29 -16.61
C PHE A 351 19.78 13.14 -18.13
N GLY A 352 20.83 12.70 -18.78
CA GLY A 352 20.84 12.56 -20.24
C GLY A 352 21.82 11.50 -20.69
N TRP A 353 21.72 11.11 -21.97
CA TRP A 353 22.61 10.13 -22.58
C TRP A 353 24.02 10.69 -22.76
N ASP A 354 25.01 9.92 -22.34
CA ASP A 354 26.43 10.19 -22.60
C ASP A 354 26.96 9.16 -23.61
N LYS A 355 27.40 9.66 -24.77
CA LYS A 355 27.88 8.81 -25.86
C LYS A 355 29.20 8.12 -25.55
N ALA A 356 30.06 8.78 -24.77
CA ALA A 356 31.39 8.24 -24.42
C ALA A 356 31.26 7.08 -23.41
N LEU A 357 30.33 7.21 -22.48
CA LEU A 357 30.08 6.21 -21.44
C LEU A 357 29.04 5.15 -21.84
N ASP A 358 28.36 5.35 -22.99
CA ASP A 358 27.24 4.50 -23.44
C ASP A 358 26.19 4.26 -22.34
N MET A 359 25.87 5.31 -21.56
CA MET A 359 24.86 5.27 -20.50
C MET A 359 24.29 6.66 -20.20
N HIS A 360 23.17 6.70 -19.49
CA HIS A 360 22.65 7.95 -18.94
C HIS A 360 23.49 8.38 -17.73
N VAL A 361 23.77 9.67 -17.67
CA VAL A 361 24.54 10.29 -16.57
C VAL A 361 23.76 11.46 -15.98
N TYR A 362 24.04 11.78 -14.74
CA TYR A 362 23.52 12.95 -14.06
C TYR A 362 24.04 14.24 -14.72
N ARG A 363 23.17 15.21 -14.91
CA ARG A 363 23.49 16.49 -15.56
C ARG A 363 23.24 17.70 -14.66
N GLY A 364 23.20 17.46 -13.35
CA GLY A 364 22.97 18.51 -12.37
C GLY A 364 21.50 18.72 -12.04
N GLU A 365 21.24 19.80 -11.33
CA GLU A 365 19.88 20.22 -10.95
C GLU A 365 19.39 21.35 -11.87
N LYS A 366 18.08 21.44 -12.03
CA LYS A 366 17.48 22.62 -12.66
C LYS A 366 17.72 23.89 -11.84
N SER A 367 17.81 25.02 -12.54
CA SER A 367 18.09 26.31 -11.91
C SER A 367 17.06 26.68 -10.82
N LYS A 368 17.43 27.62 -9.96
CA LYS A 368 16.53 28.16 -8.94
C LYS A 368 15.30 28.83 -9.57
N GLU A 369 15.47 29.50 -10.71
CA GLU A 369 14.36 30.12 -11.47
C GLU A 369 13.34 29.11 -11.95
N ASP A 370 13.78 27.93 -12.43
CA ASP A 370 12.88 26.84 -12.87
C ASP A 370 12.15 26.22 -11.68
N LYS A 371 12.81 26.14 -10.52
CA LYS A 371 12.20 25.68 -9.27
C LYS A 371 11.10 26.66 -8.82
N ASP A 372 11.36 27.96 -8.89
CA ASP A 372 10.40 28.99 -8.53
C ASP A 372 9.21 29.04 -9.52
N LYS A 373 9.46 28.90 -10.84
CA LYS A 373 8.40 28.76 -11.84
C LYS A 373 7.53 27.53 -11.59
N ARG A 374 8.14 26.40 -11.29
CA ARG A 374 7.39 25.16 -10.96
C ARG A 374 6.51 25.39 -9.74
N LYS A 375 7.09 25.90 -8.64
CA LYS A 375 6.37 26.22 -7.41
C LYS A 375 5.18 27.15 -7.68
N SER A 376 5.41 28.20 -8.45
CA SER A 376 4.35 29.13 -8.85
C SER A 376 3.25 28.43 -9.64
N ASN A 377 3.60 27.58 -10.61
CA ASN A 377 2.63 26.87 -11.47
C ASN A 377 1.79 25.86 -10.66
N GLU A 378 2.40 25.10 -9.76
CA GLU A 378 1.71 24.15 -8.89
C GLU A 378 0.74 24.88 -7.94
N LEU A 379 1.19 25.97 -7.32
CA LEU A 379 0.34 26.79 -6.46
C LEU A 379 -0.80 27.45 -7.23
N HIS A 380 -0.56 27.91 -8.45
CA HIS A 380 -1.61 28.42 -9.35
C HIS A 380 -2.67 27.33 -9.67
N ALA A 381 -2.24 26.09 -9.89
CA ALA A 381 -3.17 24.98 -10.16
C ALA A 381 -4.07 24.66 -8.96
N VAL A 382 -3.48 24.58 -7.75
CA VAL A 382 -4.23 24.33 -6.51
C VAL A 382 -5.19 25.49 -6.23
N ILE A 383 -4.75 26.73 -6.37
CA ILE A 383 -5.60 27.91 -6.14
C ILE A 383 -6.75 27.97 -7.15
N ARG A 384 -6.51 27.65 -8.42
CA ARG A 384 -7.57 27.60 -9.44
C ARG A 384 -8.65 26.58 -9.07
N GLU A 385 -8.24 25.43 -8.57
CA GLU A 385 -9.18 24.39 -8.12
C GLU A 385 -9.94 24.85 -6.86
N ALA A 386 -9.25 25.41 -5.88
CA ALA A 386 -9.85 25.92 -4.64
C ALA A 386 -10.92 26.99 -4.90
N PHE A 387 -10.69 27.86 -5.88
CA PHE A 387 -11.61 28.94 -6.23
C PHE A 387 -12.64 28.58 -7.31
N ARG A 388 -12.74 27.29 -7.73
CA ARG A 388 -13.84 26.83 -8.60
C ARG A 388 -15.20 26.90 -7.92
N SER A 389 -15.25 26.56 -6.63
CA SER A 389 -16.49 26.48 -5.84
C SER A 389 -16.70 27.67 -4.91
N ALA A 390 -15.71 28.56 -4.75
CA ALA A 390 -15.79 29.68 -3.84
C ALA A 390 -15.13 30.94 -4.45
N THR A 391 -15.76 32.09 -4.29
CA THR A 391 -15.18 33.37 -4.73
C THR A 391 -14.24 33.99 -3.71
N ARG A 392 -14.38 33.58 -2.43
CA ARG A 392 -13.59 34.05 -1.29
C ARG A 392 -13.30 32.91 -0.35
N LEU A 393 -12.10 32.85 0.21
CA LEU A 393 -11.67 31.86 1.20
C LEU A 393 -10.99 32.55 2.36
N SER A 394 -11.24 32.08 3.58
CA SER A 394 -10.53 32.55 4.77
C SER A 394 -9.09 31.98 4.77
N TYR A 395 -8.22 32.56 5.61
CA TYR A 395 -6.86 32.07 5.80
C TYR A 395 -6.82 30.59 6.22
N GLN A 396 -7.71 30.22 7.13
CA GLN A 396 -7.78 28.84 7.63
C GLN A 396 -8.22 27.87 6.53
N GLN A 397 -9.25 28.20 5.75
CA GLN A 397 -9.70 27.38 4.62
C GLN A 397 -8.60 27.20 3.57
N LEU A 398 -7.84 28.24 3.27
CA LEU A 398 -6.69 28.14 2.36
C LEU A 398 -5.60 27.21 2.92
N CYS A 399 -5.27 27.32 4.21
CA CYS A 399 -4.32 26.40 4.85
C CYS A 399 -4.80 24.94 4.74
N GLU A 400 -6.05 24.66 5.06
CA GLU A 400 -6.64 23.32 5.00
C GLU A 400 -6.61 22.75 3.56
N ILE A 401 -6.95 23.58 2.57
CA ILE A 401 -6.89 23.16 1.15
C ILE A 401 -5.46 22.85 0.73
N LEU A 402 -4.50 23.73 1.03
CA LEU A 402 -3.10 23.51 0.68
C LEU A 402 -2.52 22.28 1.38
N MET A 403 -2.87 22.08 2.64
CA MET A 403 -2.45 20.88 3.39
C MET A 403 -2.99 19.60 2.75
N ARG A 404 -4.25 19.62 2.34
CA ARG A 404 -4.91 18.45 1.71
C ARG A 404 -4.40 18.18 0.29
N GLU A 405 -4.34 19.22 -0.55
CA GLU A 405 -4.01 19.04 -1.98
C GLU A 405 -2.52 18.79 -2.23
N LEU A 406 -1.65 19.32 -1.37
CA LEU A 406 -0.19 19.19 -1.50
C LEU A 406 0.42 18.22 -0.47
N ASP A 407 -0.39 17.63 0.42
CA ASP A 407 0.05 16.74 1.51
C ASP A 407 1.19 17.36 2.36
N ILE A 408 1.01 18.61 2.78
CA ILE A 408 2.00 19.41 3.51
C ILE A 408 1.53 19.77 4.91
N LYS A 409 2.48 20.05 5.81
CA LYS A 409 2.19 20.49 7.19
C LYS A 409 1.78 21.98 7.23
N ASP A 410 1.01 22.36 8.25
CA ASP A 410 0.50 23.72 8.49
C ASP A 410 1.58 24.81 8.32
N ARG A 411 2.78 24.60 8.88
CA ARG A 411 3.89 25.55 8.73
C ARG A 411 4.27 25.82 7.27
N THR A 412 4.23 24.80 6.43
CA THR A 412 4.55 24.91 4.99
C THR A 412 3.41 25.56 4.23
N ALA A 413 2.15 25.23 4.55
CA ALA A 413 0.98 25.88 3.97
C ALA A 413 0.99 27.40 4.23
N LYS A 414 1.30 27.81 5.45
CA LYS A 414 1.45 29.24 5.83
C LYS A 414 2.55 29.95 5.02
N LYS A 415 3.70 29.30 4.80
CA LYS A 415 4.77 29.82 3.94
C LYS A 415 4.30 29.98 2.49
N TYR A 416 3.51 29.04 1.99
CA TYR A 416 2.99 29.11 0.62
C TYR A 416 1.95 30.21 0.43
N ILE A 417 1.09 30.45 1.42
CA ILE A 417 0.16 31.59 1.39
C ILE A 417 0.93 32.93 1.36
N ALA A 418 1.96 33.06 2.20
CA ALA A 418 2.82 34.25 2.18
C ALA A 418 3.49 34.44 0.80
N TYR A 419 4.11 33.40 0.26
CA TYR A 419 4.70 33.41 -1.08
C TYR A 419 3.69 33.79 -2.17
N MET A 420 2.48 33.22 -2.14
CA MET A 420 1.44 33.53 -3.14
C MET A 420 0.95 34.98 -3.04
N LYS A 421 0.98 35.60 -1.86
CA LYS A 421 0.73 37.05 -1.70
C LYS A 421 1.86 37.85 -2.34
N GLU A 422 3.12 37.54 -2.07
CA GLU A 422 4.29 38.20 -2.65
C GLU A 422 4.32 38.11 -4.17
N GLN A 423 3.88 36.98 -4.73
CA GLN A 423 3.82 36.74 -6.18
C GLN A 423 2.51 37.20 -6.84
N ASP A 424 1.68 37.94 -6.11
CA ASP A 424 0.38 38.44 -6.61
C ASP A 424 -0.58 37.39 -7.13
N ILE A 425 -0.44 36.12 -6.67
CA ILE A 425 -1.35 35.01 -7.00
C ILE A 425 -2.65 35.14 -6.21
N LEU A 426 -2.54 35.59 -4.95
CA LEU A 426 -3.64 35.84 -4.03
C LEU A 426 -3.71 37.29 -3.64
N ILE A 427 -4.93 37.83 -3.56
CA ILE A 427 -5.23 39.17 -3.04
C ILE A 427 -6.06 39.01 -1.79
N GLN A 428 -5.71 39.73 -0.73
CA GLN A 428 -6.47 39.81 0.51
C GLN A 428 -7.41 41.02 0.48
N ASP A 429 -8.69 40.80 0.74
CA ASP A 429 -9.67 41.90 0.83
C ASP A 429 -9.63 42.59 2.19
N SER A 430 -10.41 43.66 2.32
CA SER A 430 -10.50 44.47 3.57
C SER A 430 -11.10 43.69 4.75
N GLN A 431 -11.73 42.54 4.51
CA GLN A 431 -12.32 41.68 5.54
C GLN A 431 -11.35 40.53 5.95
N GLY A 432 -10.14 40.48 5.37
CA GLY A 432 -9.15 39.46 5.65
C GLY A 432 -9.31 38.18 4.85
N ASN A 433 -10.30 38.11 3.94
CA ASN A 433 -10.47 36.92 3.05
C ASN A 433 -9.59 37.05 1.83
N TYR A 434 -9.30 35.89 1.21
CA TYR A 434 -8.46 35.80 0.05
C TYR A 434 -9.29 35.56 -1.21
N GLN A 435 -8.79 36.10 -2.33
CA GLN A 435 -9.34 35.93 -3.67
C GLN A 435 -8.22 35.62 -4.65
N GLN A 436 -8.52 34.84 -5.68
CA GLN A 436 -7.57 34.62 -6.78
C GLN A 436 -7.47 35.87 -7.63
N ARG A 437 -6.25 36.32 -7.92
CA ARG A 437 -6.05 37.40 -8.90
C ARG A 437 -6.35 36.87 -10.30
N LYS A 438 -7.37 37.38 -10.93
CA LYS A 438 -7.60 37.11 -12.37
C LYS A 438 -6.50 37.80 -13.15
N LYS A 439 -5.61 37.02 -13.83
CA LYS A 439 -4.73 37.60 -14.84
C LYS A 439 -5.64 38.19 -15.94
N CYS A 440 -5.57 39.50 -16.17
CA CYS A 440 -6.06 40.06 -17.43
C CYS A 440 -5.26 39.40 -18.54
N LEU A 441 -5.94 38.63 -19.39
CA LEU A 441 -5.41 38.22 -20.67
C LEU A 441 -5.21 39.51 -21.48
N ILE A 442 -3.96 39.92 -21.62
CA ILE A 442 -3.54 40.91 -22.63
C ILE A 442 -3.18 40.11 -23.87
#